data_e1661e94e5b3db0b20f50dd6bd976e93
#
_entry.id   e1661e94e5b3db0b20f50dd6bd976e93
#
_cell.length_a   1.000
_cell.length_b   1.000
_cell.length_c   1.000
_cell.angle_alpha   90.00
_cell.angle_beta   90.00
_cell.angle_gamma   90.00
#
_symmetry.space_group_name_H-M   'P 1'
#
loop_
_entity.id
_entity.type
_entity.pdbx_description
1 polymer ?
#
loop_
_entity_poly.entity_id
_entity_poly.type
_entity_poly.pdbx_seq_one_letter_code
_entity_poly.pdbx_strand_id
1 'polypeptide(L)'
;MSAAAESPAEIRDEDACYRALTAHDARFDGHFFTGVISTGVYCRPVCRVRVPRRENCRFFNLAAQAEQAGFRPCLRCRPELAPGPGTWTTQDASGVLARQGARMLDELAATANETGTLVHVAQRLGVSDRHLRRIFETQFGVPPIQYLQTRRLLTAKQLLADTDMPVGQVALASGFGSLRRFNAAFLSRYGLNPTALRRTSAAPHARGSIIRLGYRPPYAITAMREFLARRCIGGLSFVENPSCDTALAGATLRVTAGHQTRTG
;
A
#
# COMPACT_ATOMS: atom_id res chain seq x y z
N MET A 1 -1.18 -40.91 -5.74
CA MET A 1 -1.69 -39.78 -6.55
C MET A 1 -1.52 -38.53 -5.70
N SER A 2 -0.43 -37.82 -5.96
CA SER A 2 -0.05 -36.63 -5.20
C SER A 2 -0.80 -35.43 -5.77
N ALA A 3 -1.76 -34.89 -5.00
CA ALA A 3 -2.37 -33.61 -5.32
C ALA A 3 -1.30 -32.52 -5.08
N ALA A 4 -0.78 -31.96 -6.16
CA ALA A 4 0.08 -30.81 -6.10
C ALA A 4 -0.68 -29.67 -5.42
N ALA A 5 -0.19 -29.24 -4.27
CA ALA A 5 -0.70 -28.06 -3.56
C ALA A 5 -0.48 -26.83 -4.47
N GLU A 6 -1.54 -26.35 -5.06
CA GLU A 6 -1.54 -25.15 -5.89
C GLU A 6 -1.11 -23.95 -5.03
N SER A 7 -0.03 -23.33 -5.43
CA SER A 7 0.46 -22.09 -4.83
C SER A 7 -0.56 -20.96 -5.08
N PRO A 8 -1.09 -20.29 -4.03
CA PRO A 8 -2.08 -19.21 -4.20
C PRO A 8 -1.48 -17.90 -4.74
N ALA A 9 -0.24 -17.91 -5.19
CA ALA A 9 0.50 -16.73 -5.64
C ALA A 9 0.37 -16.44 -7.15
N GLU A 10 -0.27 -17.30 -7.93
CA GLU A 10 -0.41 -17.05 -9.37
C GLU A 10 -1.76 -16.40 -9.69
N ILE A 11 -1.70 -15.33 -10.47
CA ILE A 11 -2.86 -14.77 -11.15
C ILE A 11 -3.31 -15.82 -12.15
N ARG A 12 -4.38 -16.55 -11.83
CA ARG A 12 -4.86 -17.69 -12.61
C ARG A 12 -5.47 -17.32 -13.96
N ASP A 13 -5.91 -16.06 -14.11
CA ASP A 13 -6.52 -15.55 -15.34
C ASP A 13 -6.07 -14.10 -15.59
N GLU A 14 -4.99 -13.95 -16.32
CA GLU A 14 -4.49 -12.65 -16.74
C GLU A 14 -5.45 -11.91 -17.67
N ASP A 15 -6.29 -12.63 -18.41
CA ASP A 15 -7.27 -12.02 -19.30
C ASP A 15 -8.44 -11.46 -18.50
N ALA A 16 -8.83 -12.10 -17.36
CA ALA A 16 -9.76 -11.51 -16.42
C ALA A 16 -9.19 -10.24 -15.79
N CYS A 17 -7.90 -10.23 -15.42
CA CYS A 17 -7.23 -9.02 -14.93
C CYS A 17 -7.22 -7.91 -15.98
N TYR A 18 -6.95 -8.23 -17.25
CA TYR A 18 -6.97 -7.25 -18.32
C TYR A 18 -8.40 -6.69 -18.58
N ARG A 19 -9.43 -7.53 -18.54
CA ARG A 19 -10.83 -7.07 -18.62
C ARG A 19 -11.18 -6.14 -17.47
N ALA A 20 -10.79 -6.49 -16.23
CA ALA A 20 -11.00 -5.66 -15.05
C ALA A 20 -10.25 -4.31 -15.15
N LEU A 21 -9.02 -4.31 -15.66
CA LEU A 21 -8.24 -3.11 -15.93
C LEU A 21 -8.94 -2.21 -16.97
N THR A 22 -9.42 -2.80 -18.08
CA THR A 22 -10.08 -2.05 -19.15
C THR A 22 -11.40 -1.43 -18.69
N ALA A 23 -12.13 -2.15 -17.82
CA ALA A 23 -13.37 -1.66 -17.21
C ALA A 23 -13.13 -0.72 -16.01
N HIS A 24 -11.90 -0.50 -15.59
CA HIS A 24 -11.55 0.20 -14.33
C HIS A 24 -12.34 -0.33 -13.12
N ASP A 25 -12.51 -1.65 -13.04
CA ASP A 25 -13.40 -2.29 -12.09
C ASP A 25 -12.87 -2.20 -10.66
N ALA A 26 -13.57 -1.39 -9.85
CA ALA A 26 -13.21 -1.12 -8.46
C ALA A 26 -13.27 -2.36 -7.54
N ARG A 27 -14.01 -3.40 -7.93
CA ARG A 27 -14.07 -4.65 -7.16
C ARG A 27 -12.72 -5.36 -7.10
N PHE A 28 -11.88 -5.12 -8.10
CA PHE A 28 -10.54 -5.70 -8.19
C PHE A 28 -9.44 -4.80 -7.62
N ASP A 29 -9.78 -3.62 -7.12
CA ASP A 29 -8.79 -2.72 -6.53
C ASP A 29 -8.14 -3.34 -5.29
N GLY A 30 -6.79 -3.38 -5.30
CA GLY A 30 -6.01 -4.05 -4.27
C GLY A 30 -5.95 -5.59 -4.37
N HIS A 31 -6.63 -6.21 -5.37
CA HIS A 31 -6.48 -7.63 -5.65
C HIS A 31 -5.29 -7.93 -6.57
N PHE A 32 -5.00 -7.02 -7.48
CA PHE A 32 -3.83 -7.10 -8.35
C PHE A 32 -3.30 -5.72 -8.73
N PHE A 33 -2.10 -5.69 -9.28
CA PHE A 33 -1.44 -4.53 -9.85
C PHE A 33 -1.01 -4.83 -11.28
N THR A 34 -1.06 -3.83 -12.17
CA THR A 34 -0.67 -3.98 -13.56
C THR A 34 0.63 -3.23 -13.82
N GLY A 35 1.70 -3.95 -14.13
CA GLY A 35 2.96 -3.39 -14.63
C GLY A 35 2.87 -3.11 -16.12
N VAL A 36 3.18 -1.88 -16.54
CA VAL A 36 3.17 -1.45 -17.93
C VAL A 36 4.60 -1.44 -18.46
N ILE A 37 4.95 -2.41 -19.31
CA ILE A 37 6.31 -2.65 -19.80
C ILE A 37 6.88 -1.40 -20.48
N SER A 38 6.08 -0.74 -21.32
CA SER A 38 6.52 0.43 -22.10
C SER A 38 6.91 1.64 -21.27
N THR A 39 6.41 1.75 -20.02
CA THR A 39 6.66 2.89 -19.14
C THR A 39 7.44 2.54 -17.88
N GLY A 40 7.59 1.25 -17.58
CA GLY A 40 8.20 0.78 -16.34
C GLY A 40 7.41 1.17 -15.08
N VAL A 41 6.09 1.40 -15.21
CA VAL A 41 5.23 1.84 -14.11
C VAL A 41 4.18 0.79 -13.80
N TYR A 42 3.91 0.53 -12.51
CA TYR A 42 2.76 -0.30 -12.14
C TYR A 42 1.60 0.54 -11.60
N CYS A 43 0.39 0.13 -11.92
CA CYS A 43 -0.86 0.83 -11.63
C CYS A 43 -1.87 -0.07 -10.91
N ARG A 44 -2.83 0.57 -10.25
CA ARG A 44 -4.07 -0.08 -9.76
C ARG A 44 -5.02 -0.34 -10.93
N PRO A 45 -5.93 -1.34 -10.83
CA PRO A 45 -6.97 -1.57 -11.86
C PRO A 45 -7.83 -0.34 -12.15
N VAL A 46 -8.09 0.47 -11.13
CA VAL A 46 -8.90 1.70 -11.21
C VAL A 46 -8.18 2.92 -11.77
N CYS A 47 -6.95 2.75 -12.28
CA CYS A 47 -6.16 3.86 -12.79
C CYS A 47 -6.73 4.44 -14.09
N ARG A 48 -7.01 5.75 -14.11
CA ARG A 48 -7.60 6.44 -15.27
C ARG A 48 -6.57 6.94 -16.29
N VAL A 49 -5.43 6.31 -16.37
CA VAL A 49 -4.52 6.50 -17.50
C VAL A 49 -5.06 5.75 -18.71
N ARG A 50 -4.61 6.13 -19.91
CA ARG A 50 -4.93 5.35 -21.12
C ARG A 50 -4.59 3.88 -20.88
N VAL A 51 -5.56 3.00 -21.12
CA VAL A 51 -5.37 1.55 -20.97
C VAL A 51 -4.25 1.09 -21.90
N PRO A 52 -3.19 0.46 -21.38
CA PRO A 52 -2.11 -0.07 -22.20
C PRO A 52 -2.60 -1.26 -23.02
N ARG A 53 -1.93 -1.56 -24.14
CA ARG A 53 -2.21 -2.79 -24.89
C ARG A 53 -1.92 -4.01 -24.04
N ARG A 54 -2.68 -5.10 -24.24
CA ARG A 54 -2.55 -6.34 -23.47
C ARG A 54 -1.12 -6.88 -23.41
N GLU A 55 -0.42 -6.86 -24.55
CA GLU A 55 0.95 -7.29 -24.70
C GLU A 55 1.97 -6.54 -23.85
N ASN A 56 1.64 -5.30 -23.43
CA ASN A 56 2.47 -4.46 -22.57
C ASN A 56 2.09 -4.57 -21.09
N CYS A 57 1.15 -5.44 -20.72
CA CYS A 57 0.68 -5.61 -19.35
C CYS A 57 1.29 -6.87 -18.73
N ARG A 58 1.81 -6.72 -17.51
CA ARG A 58 2.14 -7.81 -16.58
C ARG A 58 1.32 -7.63 -15.32
N PHE A 59 0.81 -8.73 -14.77
CA PHE A 59 -0.05 -8.67 -13.61
C PHE A 59 0.64 -9.23 -12.37
N PHE A 60 0.42 -8.60 -11.22
CA PHE A 60 1.07 -8.93 -9.96
C PHE A 60 0.03 -8.89 -8.83
N ASN A 61 0.02 -9.89 -7.96
CA ASN A 61 -0.87 -9.91 -6.79
C ASN A 61 -0.47 -8.88 -5.73
N LEU A 62 0.81 -8.51 -5.69
CA LEU A 62 1.36 -7.58 -4.70
C LEU A 62 2.19 -6.50 -5.36
N ALA A 63 2.15 -5.29 -4.78
CA ALA A 63 3.04 -4.18 -5.15
C ALA A 63 4.52 -4.58 -5.06
N ALA A 64 4.90 -5.38 -4.04
CA ALA A 64 6.26 -5.87 -3.86
C ALA A 64 6.76 -6.73 -5.04
N GLN A 65 5.89 -7.54 -5.64
CA GLN A 65 6.23 -8.34 -6.83
C GLN A 65 6.46 -7.45 -8.06
N ALA A 66 5.61 -6.44 -8.26
CA ALA A 66 5.78 -5.47 -9.34
C ALA A 66 7.09 -4.70 -9.19
N GLU A 67 7.43 -4.27 -7.97
CA GLU A 67 8.68 -3.57 -7.70
C GLU A 67 9.90 -4.47 -7.84
N GLN A 68 9.81 -5.73 -7.44
CA GLN A 68 10.87 -6.72 -7.66
C GLN A 68 11.12 -6.97 -9.15
N ALA A 69 10.06 -6.92 -9.96
CA ALA A 69 10.15 -7.02 -11.41
C ALA A 69 10.64 -5.72 -12.09
N GLY A 70 11.02 -4.68 -11.31
CA GLY A 70 11.61 -3.44 -11.80
C GLY A 70 10.62 -2.33 -12.13
N PHE A 71 9.32 -2.51 -11.86
CA PHE A 71 8.33 -1.47 -12.09
C PHE A 71 8.30 -0.45 -10.95
N ARG A 72 8.02 0.83 -11.28
CA ARG A 72 7.86 1.93 -10.33
C ARG A 72 6.38 2.16 -10.03
N PRO A 73 6.00 2.60 -8.81
CA PRO A 73 4.60 2.91 -8.50
C PRO A 73 4.12 4.13 -9.29
N CYS A 74 2.90 4.05 -9.78
CA CYS A 74 2.23 5.16 -10.47
C CYS A 74 1.98 6.32 -9.51
N LEU A 75 2.39 7.54 -9.91
CA LEU A 75 2.16 8.76 -9.12
C LEU A 75 0.69 9.21 -9.17
N ARG A 76 -0.04 8.85 -10.24
CA ARG A 76 -1.42 9.30 -10.45
C ARG A 76 -2.44 8.46 -9.67
N CYS A 77 -2.42 7.13 -9.81
CA CYS A 77 -3.38 6.25 -9.12
C CYS A 77 -2.96 5.90 -7.69
N ARG A 78 -1.70 6.18 -7.32
CA ARG A 78 -1.23 6.01 -5.94
C ARG A 78 -1.46 4.58 -5.42
N PRO A 79 -0.66 3.59 -5.85
CA PRO A 79 -0.81 2.19 -5.43
C PRO A 79 -0.81 1.98 -3.91
N GLU A 80 -0.19 2.91 -3.16
CA GLU A 80 -0.21 2.93 -1.69
C GLU A 80 -1.61 3.13 -1.08
N LEU A 81 -2.58 3.61 -1.87
CA LEU A 81 -3.98 3.77 -1.45
C LEU A 81 -4.84 2.55 -1.81
N ALA A 82 -4.27 1.51 -2.43
CA ALA A 82 -5.02 0.31 -2.74
C ALA A 82 -5.53 -0.35 -1.44
N PRO A 83 -6.79 -0.82 -1.41
CA PRO A 83 -7.28 -1.61 -0.29
C PRO A 83 -6.42 -2.85 -0.09
N GLY A 84 -6.16 -3.24 1.16
CA GLY A 84 -5.40 -4.45 1.45
C GLY A 84 -6.11 -5.71 0.94
N PRO A 85 -5.38 -6.77 0.56
CA PRO A 85 -5.99 -8.03 0.15
C PRO A 85 -6.72 -8.64 1.34
N GLY A 86 -8.04 -8.71 1.25
CA GLY A 86 -8.88 -9.28 2.29
C GLY A 86 -9.66 -10.47 1.78
N THR A 87 -9.17 -11.70 1.98
CA THR A 87 -10.06 -12.86 2.20
C THR A 87 -9.26 -14.02 2.75
N TRP A 88 -9.73 -14.54 3.87
CA TRP A 88 -9.22 -15.74 4.49
C TRP A 88 -9.74 -16.96 3.73
N THR A 89 -8.85 -17.84 3.31
CA THR A 89 -9.17 -19.24 3.04
C THR A 89 -8.56 -20.09 4.13
N THR A 90 -9.37 -20.88 4.83
CA THR A 90 -9.01 -21.56 6.08
C THR A 90 -8.28 -22.91 5.87
N GLN A 91 -7.91 -23.27 4.64
CA GLN A 91 -7.49 -24.63 4.34
C GLN A 91 -5.98 -24.89 4.26
N ASP A 92 -5.13 -23.84 4.35
CA ASP A 92 -3.68 -24.00 4.34
C ASP A 92 -3.03 -23.33 5.56
N ALA A 93 -2.57 -24.13 6.51
CA ALA A 93 -1.93 -23.66 7.74
C ALA A 93 -0.69 -22.79 7.44
N SER A 94 0.11 -23.16 6.43
CA SER A 94 1.27 -22.36 6.01
C SER A 94 0.85 -21.01 5.43
N GLY A 95 -0.21 -20.99 4.61
CA GLY A 95 -0.78 -19.77 4.07
C GLY A 95 -1.41 -18.89 5.14
N VAL A 96 -2.08 -19.49 6.15
CA VAL A 96 -2.59 -18.75 7.31
C VAL A 96 -1.45 -18.06 8.08
N LEU A 97 -0.37 -18.81 8.38
CA LEU A 97 0.80 -18.29 9.08
C LEU A 97 1.49 -17.18 8.26
N ALA A 98 1.66 -17.36 6.96
CA ALA A 98 2.26 -16.35 6.09
C ALA A 98 1.42 -15.07 6.04
N ARG A 99 0.10 -15.17 5.92
CA ARG A 99 -0.82 -14.01 5.96
C ARG A 99 -0.81 -13.32 7.30
N GLN A 100 -0.76 -14.06 8.40
CA GLN A 100 -0.64 -13.48 9.74
C GLN A 100 0.71 -12.77 9.90
N GLY A 101 1.80 -13.37 9.39
CA GLY A 101 3.11 -12.75 9.35
C GLY A 101 3.10 -11.42 8.58
N ALA A 102 2.42 -11.36 7.43
CA ALA A 102 2.28 -10.13 6.65
C ALA A 102 1.52 -9.03 7.42
N ARG A 103 0.43 -9.37 8.13
CA ARG A 103 -0.29 -8.41 8.98
C ARG A 103 0.60 -7.84 10.08
N MET A 104 1.35 -8.72 10.77
CA MET A 104 2.28 -8.27 11.81
C MET A 104 3.40 -7.40 11.25
N LEU A 105 3.90 -7.69 10.04
CA LEU A 105 4.87 -6.84 9.36
C LEU A 105 4.28 -5.47 8.97
N ASP A 106 3.01 -5.43 8.56
CA ASP A 106 2.30 -4.18 8.27
C ASP A 106 2.16 -3.32 9.54
N GLU A 107 1.79 -3.90 10.67
CA GLU A 107 1.69 -3.22 11.96
C GLU A 107 3.06 -2.70 12.45
N LEU A 108 4.11 -3.48 12.23
CA LEU A 108 5.47 -3.16 12.65
C LEU A 108 6.25 -2.34 11.61
N ALA A 109 5.64 -2.01 10.46
CA ALA A 109 6.34 -1.30 9.38
C ALA A 109 6.91 0.05 9.83
N ALA A 110 6.26 0.74 10.77
CA ALA A 110 6.72 2.01 11.33
C ALA A 110 7.90 1.87 12.33
N THR A 111 8.29 0.65 12.74
CA THR A 111 9.40 0.45 13.66
C THR A 111 10.74 0.43 12.94
N ALA A 112 11.77 1.08 13.51
CA ALA A 112 13.07 1.26 12.86
C ALA A 112 13.97 0.00 12.81
N ASN A 113 13.61 -1.09 13.48
CA ASN A 113 14.44 -2.30 13.59
C ASN A 113 13.99 -3.40 12.62
N GLU A 114 14.67 -3.51 11.47
CA GLU A 114 14.33 -4.51 10.44
C GLU A 114 14.64 -5.95 10.85
N THR A 115 15.84 -6.19 11.41
CA THR A 115 16.29 -7.54 11.77
C THR A 115 15.53 -8.08 12.98
N GLY A 116 15.35 -7.24 14.01
CA GLY A 116 14.55 -7.59 15.18
C GLY A 116 13.07 -7.79 14.86
N THR A 117 12.55 -7.06 13.88
CA THR A 117 11.14 -7.19 13.45
C THR A 117 10.83 -8.59 12.92
N LEU A 118 11.66 -9.15 12.04
CA LEU A 118 11.40 -10.48 11.47
C LEU A 118 11.51 -11.61 12.50
N VAL A 119 12.56 -11.55 13.33
CA VAL A 119 12.75 -12.51 14.43
C VAL A 119 11.56 -12.46 15.40
N HIS A 120 11.12 -11.25 15.76
CA HIS A 120 9.95 -11.05 16.62
C HIS A 120 8.67 -11.63 16.01
N VAL A 121 8.42 -11.40 14.71
CA VAL A 121 7.27 -11.99 14.01
C VAL A 121 7.33 -13.51 14.02
N ALA A 122 8.48 -14.11 13.72
CA ALA A 122 8.66 -15.56 13.73
C ALA A 122 8.40 -16.15 15.13
N GLN A 123 8.95 -15.53 16.17
CA GLN A 123 8.72 -15.94 17.56
C GLN A 123 7.24 -15.87 17.95
N ARG A 124 6.56 -14.80 17.63
CA ARG A 124 5.12 -14.65 17.92
C ARG A 124 4.24 -15.65 17.17
N LEU A 125 4.67 -16.09 15.99
CA LEU A 125 3.98 -17.13 15.21
C LEU A 125 4.37 -18.56 15.66
N GLY A 126 5.31 -18.72 16.60
CA GLY A 126 5.79 -20.02 17.05
C GLY A 126 6.56 -20.79 15.97
N VAL A 127 7.19 -20.10 15.03
CA VAL A 127 7.96 -20.70 13.92
C VAL A 127 9.40 -20.18 13.89
N SER A 128 10.29 -20.94 13.22
CA SER A 128 11.64 -20.45 12.97
C SER A 128 11.66 -19.38 11.88
N ASP A 129 12.65 -18.45 11.92
CA ASP A 129 12.85 -17.44 10.90
C ASP A 129 12.98 -18.06 9.48
N ARG A 130 13.71 -19.18 9.37
CA ARG A 130 13.84 -19.94 8.12
C ARG A 130 12.48 -20.44 7.59
N HIS A 131 11.64 -20.97 8.49
CA HIS A 131 10.31 -21.47 8.11
C HIS A 131 9.41 -20.31 7.68
N LEU A 132 9.41 -19.20 8.43
CA LEU A 132 8.65 -18.00 8.08
C LEU A 132 9.04 -17.49 6.68
N ARG A 133 10.34 -17.37 6.38
CA ARG A 133 10.81 -16.93 5.05
C ARG A 133 10.28 -17.85 3.96
N ARG A 134 10.42 -19.17 4.12
CA ARG A 134 9.98 -20.13 3.11
C ARG A 134 8.47 -20.05 2.84
N ILE A 135 7.63 -20.06 3.89
CA ILE A 135 6.16 -19.98 3.70
C ILE A 135 5.73 -18.63 3.15
N PHE A 136 6.43 -17.56 3.54
CA PHE A 136 6.15 -16.22 3.06
C PHE A 136 6.48 -16.06 1.57
N GLU A 137 7.65 -16.54 1.14
CA GLU A 137 8.04 -16.55 -0.28
C GLU A 137 7.10 -17.44 -1.11
N THR A 138 6.71 -18.60 -0.59
CA THR A 138 5.72 -19.47 -1.25
C THR A 138 4.37 -18.78 -1.42
N GLN A 139 3.90 -18.03 -0.38
CA GLN A 139 2.59 -17.39 -0.39
C GLN A 139 2.57 -16.08 -1.18
N PHE A 140 3.65 -15.27 -1.10
CA PHE A 140 3.67 -13.90 -1.61
C PHE A 140 4.66 -13.68 -2.77
N GLY A 141 5.50 -14.65 -3.08
CA GLY A 141 6.49 -14.56 -4.15
C GLY A 141 7.65 -13.60 -3.87
N VAL A 142 7.74 -13.07 -2.65
CA VAL A 142 8.80 -12.14 -2.23
C VAL A 142 9.24 -12.44 -0.79
N PRO A 143 10.52 -12.20 -0.44
CA PRO A 143 10.99 -12.33 0.94
C PRO A 143 10.29 -11.35 1.88
N PRO A 144 10.08 -11.72 3.18
CA PRO A 144 9.45 -10.84 4.17
C PRO A 144 10.12 -9.47 4.32
N ILE A 145 11.46 -9.43 4.25
CA ILE A 145 12.22 -8.17 4.34
C ILE A 145 11.93 -7.25 3.16
N GLN A 146 11.82 -7.79 1.95
CA GLN A 146 11.48 -7.00 0.77
C GLN A 146 10.04 -6.50 0.84
N TYR A 147 9.12 -7.34 1.29
CA TYR A 147 7.73 -6.93 1.56
C TYR A 147 7.69 -5.75 2.53
N LEU A 148 8.37 -5.86 3.68
CA LEU A 148 8.45 -4.79 4.68
C LEU A 148 9.04 -3.49 4.10
N GLN A 149 10.13 -3.60 3.34
CA GLN A 149 10.76 -2.44 2.70
C GLN A 149 9.82 -1.75 1.71
N THR A 150 9.09 -2.53 0.91
CA THR A 150 8.07 -1.98 -0.01
C THR A 150 6.97 -1.25 0.76
N ARG A 151 6.45 -1.83 1.84
CA ARG A 151 5.44 -1.18 2.69
C ARG A 151 5.93 0.14 3.24
N ARG A 152 7.15 0.19 3.79
CA ARG A 152 7.79 1.42 4.30
C ARG A 152 7.92 2.49 3.23
N LEU A 153 8.39 2.12 2.04
CA LEU A 153 8.56 3.06 0.94
C LEU A 153 7.22 3.60 0.42
N LEU A 154 6.17 2.77 0.37
CA LEU A 154 4.83 3.20 0.01
C LEU A 154 4.24 4.16 1.06
N THR A 155 4.41 3.86 2.35
CA THR A 155 4.02 4.77 3.44
C THR A 155 4.76 6.11 3.34
N ALA A 156 6.09 6.06 3.12
CA ALA A 156 6.86 7.29 2.93
C ALA A 156 6.38 8.11 1.73
N LYS A 157 6.10 7.45 0.61
CA LYS A 157 5.54 8.09 -0.60
C LYS A 157 4.20 8.77 -0.30
N GLN A 158 3.33 8.10 0.45
CA GLN A 158 2.04 8.66 0.87
C GLN A 158 2.24 9.90 1.75
N LEU A 159 3.09 9.82 2.78
CA LEU A 159 3.37 10.94 3.67
C LEU A 159 4.01 12.13 2.93
N LEU A 160 4.92 11.87 1.99
CA LEU A 160 5.53 12.92 1.16
C LEU A 160 4.50 13.63 0.27
N ALA A 161 3.49 12.91 -0.20
CA ALA A 161 2.47 13.44 -1.10
C ALA A 161 1.31 14.11 -0.37
N ASP A 162 0.98 13.66 0.87
CA ASP A 162 -0.23 14.07 1.59
C ASP A 162 0.06 15.03 2.74
N THR A 163 1.33 15.23 3.12
CA THR A 163 1.68 16.05 4.29
C THR A 163 2.87 16.97 4.01
N ASP A 164 2.99 18.04 4.80
CA ASP A 164 4.16 18.92 4.81
C ASP A 164 5.26 18.44 5.79
N MET A 165 5.12 17.22 6.30
CA MET A 165 6.06 16.64 7.27
C MET A 165 7.51 16.67 6.73
N PRO A 166 8.51 17.17 7.49
CA PRO A 166 9.90 17.17 7.06
C PRO A 166 10.38 15.79 6.61
N VAL A 167 11.20 15.73 5.55
CA VAL A 167 11.68 14.45 4.96
C VAL A 167 12.32 13.52 6.01
N GLY A 168 13.05 14.10 6.98
CA GLY A 168 13.62 13.33 8.09
C GLY A 168 12.57 12.68 8.99
N GLN A 169 11.48 13.39 9.26
CA GLN A 169 10.35 12.85 10.04
C GLN A 169 9.58 11.79 9.23
N VAL A 170 9.41 12.00 7.92
CA VAL A 170 8.82 10.99 7.03
C VAL A 170 9.64 9.70 7.07
N ALA A 171 10.97 9.79 7.00
CA ALA A 171 11.84 8.62 7.10
C ALA A 171 11.60 7.83 8.39
N LEU A 172 11.57 8.52 9.54
CA LEU A 172 11.33 7.90 10.85
C LEU A 172 9.91 7.32 10.95
N ALA A 173 8.89 8.09 10.58
CA ALA A 173 7.49 7.66 10.62
C ALA A 173 7.21 6.46 9.69
N SER A 174 8.03 6.29 8.64
CA SER A 174 7.97 5.15 7.73
C SER A 174 8.85 3.97 8.17
N GLY A 175 9.43 4.02 9.37
CA GLY A 175 10.20 2.93 9.96
C GLY A 175 11.65 2.82 9.49
N PHE A 176 12.23 3.85 8.88
CA PHE A 176 13.65 3.86 8.56
C PHE A 176 14.48 4.36 9.74
N GLY A 177 15.48 3.57 10.15
CA GLY A 177 16.37 3.92 11.25
C GLY A 177 17.38 5.04 10.93
N SER A 178 17.48 5.46 9.65
CA SER A 178 18.33 6.58 9.27
C SER A 178 17.87 7.23 7.96
N LEU A 179 18.02 8.55 7.87
CA LEU A 179 17.73 9.34 6.68
C LEU A 179 18.59 8.91 5.47
N ARG A 180 19.84 8.52 5.71
CA ARG A 180 20.73 8.03 4.65
C ARG A 180 20.19 6.75 4.01
N ARG A 181 19.80 5.76 4.82
CA ARG A 181 19.19 4.50 4.33
C ARG A 181 17.89 4.76 3.59
N PHE A 182 17.05 5.64 4.12
CA PHE A 182 15.82 6.06 3.50
C PHE A 182 16.06 6.65 2.10
N ASN A 183 16.93 7.67 1.99
CA ASN A 183 17.22 8.31 0.71
C ASN A 183 17.80 7.33 -0.31
N ALA A 184 18.71 6.46 0.10
CA ALA A 184 19.29 5.44 -0.77
C ALA A 184 18.24 4.44 -1.26
N ALA A 185 17.39 3.93 -0.37
CA ALA A 185 16.32 2.99 -0.73
C ALA A 185 15.26 3.65 -1.63
N PHE A 186 14.89 4.90 -1.33
CA PHE A 186 13.92 5.66 -2.09
C PHE A 186 14.42 5.96 -3.51
N LEU A 187 15.66 6.45 -3.64
CA LEU A 187 16.29 6.72 -4.93
C LEU A 187 16.46 5.45 -5.76
N SER A 188 16.97 4.37 -5.14
CA SER A 188 17.15 3.08 -5.80
C SER A 188 15.83 2.52 -6.35
N ARG A 189 14.72 2.68 -5.61
CA ARG A 189 13.44 2.09 -6.00
C ARG A 189 12.64 2.95 -6.96
N TYR A 190 12.67 4.29 -6.80
CA TYR A 190 11.81 5.20 -7.57
C TYR A 190 12.56 6.06 -8.59
N GLY A 191 13.88 6.01 -8.60
CA GLY A 191 14.71 6.78 -9.53
C GLY A 191 14.70 8.29 -9.27
N LEU A 192 14.15 8.73 -8.13
CA LEU A 192 14.06 10.15 -7.75
C LEU A 192 14.20 10.34 -6.24
N ASN A 193 14.62 11.51 -5.84
CA ASN A 193 14.76 11.85 -4.43
C ASN A 193 13.41 12.16 -3.76
N PRO A 194 13.23 11.91 -2.45
CA PRO A 194 12.02 12.25 -1.70
C PRO A 194 11.59 13.71 -1.88
N THR A 195 12.54 14.63 -1.88
CA THR A 195 12.29 16.07 -2.09
C THR A 195 11.77 16.39 -3.49
N ALA A 196 12.24 15.65 -4.51
CA ALA A 196 11.75 15.81 -5.88
C ALA A 196 10.31 15.33 -6.02
N LEU A 197 9.97 14.19 -5.38
CA LEU A 197 8.60 13.71 -5.32
C LEU A 197 7.65 14.76 -4.71
N ARG A 198 8.05 15.37 -3.58
CA ARG A 198 7.24 16.39 -2.91
C ARG A 198 6.94 17.57 -3.84
N ARG A 199 7.93 18.07 -4.58
CA ARG A 199 7.74 19.18 -5.53
C ARG A 199 6.76 18.83 -6.65
N THR A 200 6.74 17.57 -7.07
CA THR A 200 5.83 17.10 -8.13
C THR A 200 4.39 16.88 -7.61
N SER A 201 4.25 16.64 -6.30
CA SER A 201 2.97 16.37 -5.64
C SER A 201 2.30 17.62 -5.06
N ALA A 202 2.91 18.80 -5.21
CA ALA A 202 2.47 20.06 -4.60
C ALA A 202 1.11 20.54 -5.15
N ALA A 203 0.03 19.91 -4.67
CA ALA A 203 -1.22 20.62 -4.51
C ALA A 203 -1.09 21.51 -3.24
N PRO A 204 -1.60 22.75 -3.23
CA PRO A 204 -1.55 23.60 -2.05
C PRO A 204 -2.27 22.87 -0.90
N HIS A 205 -1.49 22.40 0.08
CA HIS A 205 -2.07 21.79 1.25
C HIS A 205 -2.69 22.90 2.10
N ALA A 206 -4.02 22.87 2.23
CA ALA A 206 -4.69 23.64 3.28
C ALA A 206 -4.02 23.28 4.62
N ARG A 207 -3.86 24.28 5.51
CA ARG A 207 -3.19 24.12 6.81
C ARG A 207 -3.69 22.85 7.52
N GLY A 208 -2.85 21.83 7.62
CA GLY A 208 -3.15 20.55 8.27
C GLY A 208 -2.66 19.33 7.46
N SER A 209 -2.36 18.24 8.15
CA SER A 209 -1.98 16.98 7.49
C SER A 209 -3.23 16.25 6.98
N ILE A 210 -3.23 15.89 5.70
CA ILE A 210 -4.31 15.15 5.06
C ILE A 210 -3.80 13.75 4.77
N ILE A 211 -4.42 12.74 5.35
CA ILE A 211 -4.12 11.34 5.06
C ILE A 211 -5.27 10.77 4.23
N ARG A 212 -4.95 10.21 3.07
CA ARG A 212 -5.92 9.54 2.21
C ARG A 212 -5.91 8.05 2.48
N LEU A 213 -7.07 7.50 2.80
CA LEU A 213 -7.27 6.08 3.02
C LEU A 213 -8.12 5.53 1.88
N GLY A 214 -7.61 4.51 1.19
CA GLY A 214 -8.40 3.77 0.22
C GLY A 214 -9.35 2.79 0.91
N TYR A 215 -10.56 2.65 0.41
CA TYR A 215 -11.49 1.62 0.87
C TYR A 215 -12.13 0.89 -0.31
N ARG A 216 -12.68 -0.29 -0.03
CA ARG A 216 -13.34 -1.13 -1.04
C ARG A 216 -14.85 -1.00 -0.92
N PRO A 217 -15.57 -0.66 -2.00
CA PRO A 217 -17.04 -0.74 -2.03
C PRO A 217 -17.53 -2.20 -1.97
N PRO A 218 -18.76 -2.45 -1.43
CA PRO A 218 -19.65 -1.49 -0.78
C PRO A 218 -19.17 -1.15 0.65
N TYR A 219 -19.21 0.12 1.01
CA TYR A 219 -18.78 0.58 2.34
C TYR A 219 -19.80 1.59 2.89
N ALA A 220 -20.25 1.38 4.12
CA ALA A 220 -21.26 2.24 4.76
C ALA A 220 -20.62 3.57 5.25
N ILE A 221 -20.23 4.43 4.31
CA ILE A 221 -19.54 5.71 4.60
C ILE A 221 -20.37 6.58 5.54
N THR A 222 -21.67 6.69 5.32
CA THR A 222 -22.57 7.51 6.14
C THR A 222 -22.55 7.05 7.61
N ALA A 223 -22.70 5.75 7.84
CA ALA A 223 -22.64 5.17 9.18
C ALA A 223 -21.26 5.36 9.83
N MET A 224 -20.19 5.26 9.07
CA MET A 224 -18.84 5.52 9.56
C MET A 224 -18.63 6.99 9.92
N ARG A 225 -19.13 7.90 9.12
CA ARG A 225 -19.09 9.35 9.43
C ARG A 225 -19.83 9.68 10.71
N GLU A 226 -21.04 9.17 10.88
CA GLU A 226 -21.83 9.36 12.10
C GLU A 226 -21.14 8.77 13.33
N PHE A 227 -20.52 7.59 13.18
CA PHE A 227 -19.73 6.97 14.24
C PHE A 227 -18.53 7.83 14.63
N LEU A 228 -17.78 8.35 13.66
CA LEU A 228 -16.62 9.21 13.90
C LEU A 228 -17.05 10.58 14.46
N ALA A 229 -18.13 11.18 13.96
CA ALA A 229 -18.67 12.44 14.45
C ALA A 229 -19.09 12.36 15.92
N ARG A 230 -19.70 11.24 16.34
CA ARG A 230 -20.06 11.00 17.76
C ARG A 230 -18.85 10.79 18.67
N ARG A 231 -17.69 10.44 18.12
CA ARG A 231 -16.45 10.19 18.86
C ARG A 231 -15.39 11.26 18.59
N CYS A 232 -15.81 12.48 18.23
CA CYS A 232 -14.88 13.59 17.99
C CYS A 232 -13.95 13.78 19.20
N ILE A 233 -12.68 13.46 18.96
CA ILE A 233 -11.59 13.85 19.87
C ILE A 233 -11.27 15.29 19.51
N GLY A 234 -11.25 16.19 20.49
CA GLY A 234 -10.97 17.62 20.27
C GLY A 234 -9.69 17.82 19.46
N GLY A 235 -9.79 18.53 18.33
CA GLY A 235 -8.69 18.77 17.40
C GLY A 235 -8.68 17.90 16.14
N LEU A 236 -9.57 16.88 16.01
CA LEU A 236 -9.77 16.12 14.78
C LEU A 236 -11.08 16.55 14.14
N SER A 237 -11.02 17.18 12.98
CA SER A 237 -12.19 17.45 12.15
C SER A 237 -12.18 16.53 10.93
N PHE A 238 -13.31 15.90 10.68
CA PHE A 238 -13.50 15.06 9.50
C PHE A 238 -14.17 15.92 8.43
N VAL A 239 -13.45 16.21 7.37
CA VAL A 239 -14.00 16.89 6.20
C VAL A 239 -14.24 15.86 5.11
N GLU A 240 -15.50 15.69 4.78
CA GLU A 240 -15.85 15.01 3.54
C GLU A 240 -15.51 15.93 2.38
N ASN A 241 -14.83 15.40 1.38
CA ASN A 241 -14.84 16.04 0.08
C ASN A 241 -16.04 15.45 -0.70
N PRO A 242 -17.17 16.17 -0.82
CA PRO A 242 -18.32 15.73 -1.59
C PRO A 242 -18.08 15.77 -3.10
N SER A 243 -16.90 16.18 -3.55
CA SER A 243 -16.48 15.90 -4.92
C SER A 243 -16.29 14.38 -5.05
N CYS A 244 -17.43 13.69 -4.95
CA CYS A 244 -17.67 12.46 -5.65
C CYS A 244 -17.53 12.83 -7.14
N ASP A 245 -16.30 12.98 -7.61
CA ASP A 245 -16.02 12.65 -8.97
C ASP A 245 -16.44 11.19 -9.08
N THR A 246 -17.65 10.99 -9.61
CA THR A 246 -18.24 9.70 -9.97
C THR A 246 -17.32 8.88 -10.86
N ALA A 247 -16.15 9.34 -11.08
CA ALA A 247 -15.09 8.85 -11.91
C ALA A 247 -13.97 8.11 -11.18
N LEU A 248 -13.79 8.20 -9.87
CA LEU A 248 -12.90 7.37 -9.07
C LEU A 248 -13.75 6.46 -8.20
N ALA A 249 -13.86 5.21 -8.55
CA ALA A 249 -14.53 4.18 -7.77
C ALA A 249 -13.76 3.80 -6.50
N GLY A 250 -13.15 4.76 -5.85
CA GLY A 250 -12.49 4.70 -4.55
C GLY A 250 -12.74 6.03 -3.86
N ALA A 251 -13.70 6.08 -2.95
CA ALA A 251 -13.90 7.27 -2.15
C ALA A 251 -12.71 7.42 -1.17
N THR A 252 -12.29 8.64 -0.98
CA THR A 252 -11.17 8.99 -0.10
C THR A 252 -11.73 9.70 1.12
N LEU A 253 -11.47 9.16 2.31
CA LEU A 253 -11.76 9.84 3.57
C LEU A 253 -10.62 10.83 3.86
N ARG A 254 -10.95 12.12 4.01
CA ARG A 254 -9.99 13.14 4.41
C ARG A 254 -10.08 13.34 5.92
N VAL A 255 -8.99 13.11 6.63
CA VAL A 255 -8.84 13.43 8.05
C VAL A 255 -7.91 14.63 8.18
N THR A 256 -8.39 15.74 8.71
CA THR A 256 -7.58 16.93 9.01
C THR A 256 -7.36 17.05 10.50
N ALA A 257 -6.09 17.11 10.94
CA ALA A 257 -5.75 17.49 12.30
C ALA A 257 -5.73 19.03 12.40
N GLY A 258 -6.68 19.62 13.11
CA GLY A 258 -6.68 21.04 13.38
C GLY A 258 -5.67 21.39 14.47
N HIS A 259 -4.71 22.24 14.18
CA HIS A 259 -3.86 22.85 15.20
C HIS A 259 -4.68 23.97 15.88
N GLN A 260 -5.16 23.74 17.09
CA GLN A 260 -5.61 24.86 17.94
C GLN A 260 -4.37 25.64 18.40
N THR A 261 -4.12 26.78 17.78
CA THR A 261 -3.27 27.80 18.41
C THR A 261 -3.99 28.25 19.68
N ARG A 262 -3.48 27.85 20.82
CA ARG A 262 -3.80 28.52 22.09
C ARG A 262 -3.33 29.96 21.98
N THR A 263 -4.24 30.91 21.75
CA THR A 263 -4.04 32.29 22.13
C THR A 263 -4.18 32.34 23.61
N GLY A 264 -3.05 32.58 24.30
CA GLY A 264 -3.00 32.94 25.70
C GLY A 264 -3.47 34.37 25.91
#